data_2344a12d4eee6cff13c9a5e087b3274d
#
_entry.id   2344a12d4eee6cff13c9a5e087b3274d
#
_cell.length_a   1.000
_cell.length_b   1.000
_cell.length_c   1.000
_cell.angle_alpha   90.00
_cell.angle_beta   90.00
_cell.angle_gamma   90.00
#
_symmetry.space_group_name_H-M   'P 1'
#
loop_
_entity.id
_entity.type
_entity.pdbx_description
1 polymer ?
#
loop_
_entity_poly.entity_id
_entity_poly.type
_entity_poly.pdbx_seq_one_letter_code
_entity_poly.pdbx_strand_id
1 'polypeptide(L)'
;VERIFRALDVPVVYMGAEEHDLHAAYVSHISHVTSFALALTVLEKEREERHIFDLAGGGFESTVRLAKSAAATWVPILLRNKYNVLDVLREHIHQLQIMRRMIERDDAEGLTSAFGKANSIQRIIH
;
A
#
# COMPACT_ATOMS: atom_id res chain seq x y z
N VAL A 1 4.78 2.41 -29.46
CA VAL A 1 4.87 1.80 -28.12
C VAL A 1 4.19 0.45 -28.13
N GLU A 2 2.95 0.39 -28.60
CA GLU A 2 2.20 -0.87 -28.67
C GLU A 2 2.91 -1.92 -29.53
N ARG A 3 3.40 -1.52 -30.71
CA ARG A 3 4.10 -2.44 -31.60
C ARG A 3 5.36 -3.02 -30.98
N ILE A 4 6.08 -2.21 -30.20
CA ILE A 4 7.29 -2.66 -29.53
C ILE A 4 6.96 -3.73 -28.49
N PHE A 5 5.93 -3.49 -27.70
CA PHE A 5 5.51 -4.45 -26.67
C PHE A 5 5.02 -5.76 -27.28
N ARG A 6 4.28 -5.69 -28.38
CA ARG A 6 3.83 -6.90 -29.06
C ARG A 6 4.99 -7.68 -29.67
N ALA A 7 5.96 -6.98 -30.23
CA ALA A 7 7.13 -7.62 -30.78
C ALA A 7 7.96 -8.34 -29.73
N LEU A 8 7.92 -7.85 -28.50
CA LEU A 8 8.60 -8.46 -27.35
C LEU A 8 7.72 -9.46 -26.61
N ASP A 9 6.54 -9.75 -27.14
CA ASP A 9 5.58 -10.68 -26.54
C ASP A 9 5.17 -10.27 -25.12
N VAL A 10 5.10 -8.97 -24.88
CA VAL A 10 4.72 -8.39 -23.60
C VAL A 10 3.25 -7.98 -23.65
N PRO A 11 2.45 -8.32 -22.62
CA PRO A 11 1.06 -7.89 -22.57
C PRO A 11 0.94 -6.36 -22.65
N VAL A 12 0.00 -5.89 -23.43
CA VAL A 12 -0.25 -4.45 -23.58
C VAL A 12 -1.62 -4.13 -23.01
N VAL A 13 -1.66 -3.17 -22.09
CA VAL A 13 -2.90 -2.68 -21.52
C VAL A 13 -3.16 -1.27 -22.04
N TYR A 14 -4.33 -1.08 -22.63
CA TYR A 14 -4.74 0.22 -23.14
C TYR A 14 -5.57 0.95 -22.10
N MET A 15 -5.16 2.16 -21.76
CA MET A 15 -5.97 3.02 -20.90
C MET A 15 -5.60 4.49 -21.14
N GLY A 16 -6.54 5.38 -20.93
CA GLY A 16 -6.30 6.81 -20.98
C GLY A 16 -5.46 7.28 -19.80
N ALA A 17 -4.94 8.50 -19.88
CA ALA A 17 -4.10 9.07 -18.83
C ALA A 17 -4.83 9.11 -17.47
N GLU A 18 -6.11 9.50 -17.48
CA GLU A 18 -6.91 9.56 -16.25
C GLU A 18 -7.09 8.19 -15.62
N GLU A 19 -7.37 7.18 -16.44
CA GLU A 19 -7.55 5.82 -15.99
C GLU A 19 -6.25 5.24 -15.46
N HIS A 20 -5.14 5.51 -16.16
CA HIS A 20 -3.81 5.11 -15.69
C HIS A 20 -3.49 5.70 -14.33
N ASP A 21 -3.75 7.00 -14.14
CA ASP A 21 -3.46 7.69 -12.88
C ASP A 21 -4.28 7.14 -11.73
N LEU A 22 -5.56 6.82 -12.00
CA LEU A 22 -6.42 6.19 -11.01
C LEU A 22 -5.89 4.81 -10.61
N HIS A 23 -5.54 3.98 -11.60
CA HIS A 23 -5.04 2.63 -11.33
C HIS A 23 -3.68 2.67 -10.60
N ALA A 24 -2.80 3.59 -10.99
CA ALA A 24 -1.51 3.75 -10.33
C ALA A 24 -1.67 4.13 -8.86
N ALA A 25 -2.68 4.95 -8.53
CA ALA A 25 -2.95 5.30 -7.14
C ALA A 25 -3.29 4.07 -6.31
N TYR A 26 -4.09 3.14 -6.85
CA TYR A 26 -4.54 1.94 -6.13
C TYR A 26 -3.50 0.83 -6.04
N VAL A 27 -2.59 0.70 -7.01
CA VAL A 27 -1.64 -0.42 -7.01
C VAL A 27 -0.21 -0.03 -6.67
N SER A 28 0.12 1.24 -6.72
CA SER A 28 1.49 1.70 -6.51
C SER A 28 1.58 2.82 -5.48
N HIS A 29 0.86 3.90 -5.70
CA HIS A 29 0.99 5.09 -4.85
C HIS A 29 0.58 4.82 -3.41
N ILE A 30 -0.54 4.11 -3.21
CA ILE A 30 -0.99 3.77 -1.85
C ILE A 30 0.00 2.83 -1.15
N SER A 31 0.65 1.93 -1.89
CA SER A 31 1.65 1.05 -1.31
C SER A 31 2.83 1.83 -0.74
N HIS A 32 3.28 2.85 -1.46
CA HIS A 32 4.35 3.73 -0.98
C HIS A 32 3.91 4.56 0.22
N VAL A 33 2.73 5.17 0.15
CA VAL A 33 2.19 5.96 1.27
C VAL A 33 2.09 5.09 2.52
N THR A 34 1.56 3.87 2.39
CA THR A 34 1.41 2.94 3.51
C THR A 34 2.77 2.54 4.09
N SER A 35 3.75 2.26 3.25
CA SER A 35 5.09 1.90 3.70
C SER A 35 5.74 3.07 4.46
N PHE A 36 5.64 4.28 3.93
CA PHE A 36 6.16 5.47 4.62
C PHE A 36 5.46 5.68 5.96
N ALA A 37 4.13 5.58 5.98
CA ALA A 37 3.37 5.80 7.21
C ALA A 37 3.68 4.74 8.27
N LEU A 38 3.80 3.48 7.87
CA LEU A 38 4.15 2.40 8.80
C LEU A 38 5.55 2.60 9.37
N ALA A 39 6.52 2.94 8.51
CA ALA A 39 7.88 3.23 8.95
C ALA A 39 7.90 4.37 9.96
N LEU A 40 7.16 5.45 9.68
CA LEU A 40 7.08 6.59 10.59
C LEU A 40 6.43 6.22 11.92
N THR A 41 5.41 5.37 11.90
CA THR A 41 4.74 4.89 13.11
C THR A 41 5.71 4.15 14.03
N VAL A 42 6.50 3.24 13.45
CA VAL A 42 7.45 2.44 14.23
C VAL A 42 8.64 3.27 14.67
N LEU A 43 9.14 4.19 13.81
CA LEU A 43 10.22 5.09 14.20
C LEU A 43 9.84 6.01 15.35
N GLU A 44 8.60 6.46 15.41
CA GLU A 44 8.12 7.28 16.52
C GLU A 44 8.11 6.48 17.81
N LYS A 45 7.70 5.21 17.75
CA LYS A 45 7.71 4.33 18.92
C LYS A 45 9.13 3.95 19.34
N GLU A 46 10.05 3.80 18.41
CA GLU A 46 11.44 3.45 18.66
C GLU A 46 12.14 4.49 19.55
N ARG A 47 11.73 5.74 19.47
CA ARG A 47 12.26 6.80 20.34
C ARG A 47 12.02 6.50 21.81
N GLU A 48 10.95 5.79 22.15
CA GLU A 48 10.59 5.39 23.51
C GLU A 48 11.12 4.00 23.85
N GLU A 49 11.18 3.11 22.85
CA GLU A 49 11.53 1.70 22.99
C GLU A 49 12.68 1.35 22.06
N ARG A 50 13.92 1.46 22.57
CA ARG A 50 15.14 1.31 21.74
C ARG A 50 15.27 -0.02 21.03
N HIS A 51 14.69 -1.08 21.58
CA HIS A 51 14.88 -2.43 21.04
C HIS A 51 13.71 -2.92 20.22
N ILE A 52 12.80 -2.01 19.81
CA ILE A 52 11.62 -2.40 19.06
C ILE A 52 11.97 -3.12 17.74
N PHE A 53 13.05 -2.71 17.09
CA PHE A 53 13.49 -3.31 15.84
C PHE A 53 14.17 -4.66 16.02
N ASP A 54 14.52 -5.05 17.22
CA ASP A 54 15.12 -6.36 17.49
C ASP A 54 14.14 -7.49 17.16
N LEU A 55 12.85 -7.19 17.19
CA LEU A 55 11.80 -8.14 16.84
C LEU A 55 11.39 -8.06 15.37
N ALA A 56 11.97 -7.14 14.61
CA ALA A 56 11.62 -6.97 13.20
C ALA A 56 12.04 -8.20 12.40
N GLY A 57 11.10 -8.76 11.67
CA GLY A 57 11.33 -9.92 10.81
C GLY A 57 11.07 -9.60 9.35
N GLY A 58 11.11 -10.64 8.52
CA GLY A 58 10.90 -10.50 7.08
C GLY A 58 9.59 -9.85 6.69
N GLY A 59 8.52 -10.10 7.46
CA GLY A 59 7.22 -9.49 7.23
C GLY A 59 7.25 -7.96 7.37
N PHE A 60 7.88 -7.47 8.45
CA PHE A 60 8.02 -6.04 8.66
C PHE A 60 8.91 -5.41 7.57
N GLU A 61 10.06 -6.01 7.31
CA GLU A 61 10.98 -5.52 6.27
C GLU A 61 10.30 -5.43 4.91
N SER A 62 9.55 -6.47 4.55
CA SER A 62 8.80 -6.52 3.30
C SER A 62 7.78 -5.39 3.20
N THR A 63 7.05 -5.14 4.29
CA THR A 63 5.99 -4.12 4.31
C THR A 63 6.55 -2.70 4.24
N VAL A 64 7.71 -2.43 4.86
CA VAL A 64 8.30 -1.09 4.87
C VAL A 64 9.37 -0.88 3.81
N ARG A 65 9.62 -1.87 2.96
CA ARG A 65 10.67 -1.79 1.95
C ARG A 65 10.57 -0.54 1.07
N LEU A 66 9.36 -0.18 0.67
CA LEU A 66 9.14 0.98 -0.18
C LEU A 66 9.45 2.31 0.51
N ALA A 67 9.52 2.32 1.83
CA ALA A 67 9.89 3.53 2.58
C ALA A 67 11.35 3.94 2.38
N LYS A 68 12.16 3.10 1.72
CA LYS A 68 13.52 3.45 1.32
C LYS A 68 13.56 4.30 0.05
N SER A 69 12.42 4.48 -0.61
CA SER A 69 12.34 5.23 -1.87
C SER A 69 12.70 6.70 -1.67
N ALA A 70 13.32 7.28 -2.69
CA ALA A 70 13.80 8.66 -2.61
C ALA A 70 12.64 9.65 -2.57
N ALA A 71 12.68 10.58 -1.63
CA ALA A 71 11.68 11.64 -1.50
C ALA A 71 11.62 12.50 -2.78
N ALA A 72 12.77 12.79 -3.37
CA ALA A 72 12.83 13.58 -4.61
C ALA A 72 12.05 12.97 -5.76
N THR A 73 11.93 11.63 -5.78
CA THR A 73 11.14 10.91 -6.78
C THR A 73 9.66 10.87 -6.42
N TRP A 74 9.35 10.53 -5.17
CA TRP A 74 7.99 10.20 -4.77
C TRP A 74 7.13 11.39 -4.37
N VAL A 75 7.71 12.47 -3.86
CA VAL A 75 6.93 13.67 -3.55
C VAL A 75 6.23 14.23 -4.79
N PRO A 76 6.93 14.43 -5.93
CA PRO A 76 6.24 14.89 -7.14
C PRO A 76 5.20 13.90 -7.66
N ILE A 77 5.48 12.60 -7.58
CA ILE A 77 4.54 11.57 -8.04
C ILE A 77 3.21 11.70 -7.28
N LEU A 78 3.28 11.75 -5.97
CA LEU A 78 2.08 11.83 -5.13
C LEU A 78 1.32 13.13 -5.34
N LEU A 79 2.02 14.25 -5.43
CA LEU A 79 1.38 15.55 -5.57
C LEU A 79 0.74 15.75 -6.95
N ARG A 80 1.34 15.18 -8.00
CA ARG A 80 0.77 15.25 -9.35
C ARG A 80 -0.49 14.42 -9.49
N ASN A 81 -0.62 13.34 -8.72
CA ASN A 81 -1.77 12.47 -8.72
C ASN A 81 -2.64 12.66 -7.48
N LYS A 82 -2.63 13.85 -6.92
CA LYS A 82 -3.17 14.18 -5.60
C LYS A 82 -4.59 13.67 -5.37
N TYR A 83 -5.50 13.95 -6.28
CA TYR A 83 -6.92 13.62 -6.04
C TYR A 83 -7.16 12.12 -6.02
N ASN A 84 -6.54 11.38 -6.92
CA ASN A 84 -6.63 9.92 -6.93
C ASN A 84 -5.97 9.32 -5.69
N VAL A 85 -4.83 9.86 -5.28
CA VAL A 85 -4.13 9.40 -4.07
C VAL A 85 -5.00 9.66 -2.83
N LEU A 86 -5.63 10.83 -2.74
CA LEU A 86 -6.50 11.15 -1.62
C LEU A 86 -7.72 10.22 -1.56
N ASP A 87 -8.30 9.87 -2.71
CA ASP A 87 -9.44 8.96 -2.75
C ASP A 87 -9.09 7.56 -2.24
N VAL A 88 -7.99 6.98 -2.73
CA VAL A 88 -7.59 5.66 -2.26
C VAL A 88 -7.12 5.71 -0.81
N LEU A 89 -6.47 6.79 -0.40
CA LEU A 89 -6.03 6.95 0.98
C LEU A 89 -7.23 7.02 1.93
N ARG A 90 -8.30 7.72 1.54
CA ARG A 90 -9.53 7.78 2.34
C ARG A 90 -10.10 6.38 2.56
N GLU A 91 -10.18 5.59 1.50
CA GLU A 91 -10.66 4.21 1.59
C GLU A 91 -9.73 3.34 2.44
N HIS A 92 -8.43 3.52 2.30
CA HIS A 92 -7.46 2.77 3.09
C HIS A 92 -7.56 3.10 4.58
N ILE A 93 -7.71 4.38 4.92
CA ILE A 93 -7.93 4.81 6.30
C ILE A 93 -9.23 4.19 6.84
N HIS A 94 -10.27 4.16 6.01
CA HIS A 94 -11.54 3.55 6.39
C HIS A 94 -11.37 2.07 6.74
N GLN A 95 -10.64 1.32 5.93
CA GLN A 95 -10.35 -0.09 6.21
C GLN A 95 -9.58 -0.26 7.52
N LEU A 96 -8.61 0.60 7.77
CA LEU A 96 -7.86 0.58 9.03
C LEU A 96 -8.76 0.88 10.22
N GLN A 97 -9.69 1.81 10.08
CA GLN A 97 -10.65 2.16 11.13
C GLN A 97 -11.60 1.00 11.43
N ILE A 98 -12.03 0.28 10.41
CA ILE A 98 -12.86 -0.91 10.58
C ILE A 98 -12.11 -1.97 11.38
N MET A 99 -10.86 -2.26 11.00
CA MET A 99 -10.02 -3.22 11.73
C MET A 99 -9.80 -2.80 13.17
N ARG A 100 -9.54 -1.52 13.39
CA ARG A 100 -9.35 -0.98 14.72
C ARG A 100 -10.57 -1.26 15.61
N ARG A 101 -11.77 -1.01 15.07
CA ARG A 101 -13.01 -1.24 15.84
C ARG A 101 -13.21 -2.71 16.16
N MET A 102 -12.91 -3.61 15.20
CA MET A 102 -13.00 -5.05 15.43
C MET A 102 -12.04 -5.50 16.52
N ILE A 103 -10.81 -4.98 16.49
CA ILE A 103 -9.82 -5.30 17.51
C ILE A 103 -10.24 -4.78 18.89
N GLU A 104 -10.73 -3.54 18.96
CA GLU A 104 -11.21 -2.93 20.21
C GLU A 104 -12.36 -3.74 20.85
N ARG A 105 -13.18 -4.37 20.02
CA ARG A 105 -14.37 -5.12 20.47
C ARG A 105 -14.13 -6.62 20.60
N ASP A 106 -12.90 -7.06 20.41
CA ASP A 106 -12.55 -8.49 20.41
C ASP A 106 -13.42 -9.29 19.42
N ASP A 107 -13.71 -8.70 18.25
CA ASP A 107 -14.57 -9.29 17.25
C ASP A 107 -13.80 -10.30 16.39
N ALA A 108 -13.59 -11.49 16.93
CA ALA A 108 -12.85 -12.55 16.24
C ALA A 108 -13.54 -12.99 14.95
N GLU A 109 -14.87 -13.07 14.94
CA GLU A 109 -15.62 -13.46 13.73
C GLU A 109 -15.49 -12.42 12.62
N GLY A 110 -15.60 -11.14 12.97
CA GLY A 110 -15.44 -10.05 12.03
C GLY A 110 -14.05 -10.01 11.42
N LEU A 111 -13.01 -10.17 12.25
CA LEU A 111 -11.63 -10.21 11.78
C LEU A 111 -11.38 -11.41 10.88
N THR A 112 -11.87 -12.58 11.27
CA THR A 112 -11.73 -13.82 10.47
C THR A 112 -12.37 -13.63 9.10
N SER A 113 -13.58 -13.08 9.07
CA SER A 113 -14.30 -12.84 7.82
C SER A 113 -13.55 -11.83 6.93
N ALA A 114 -13.09 -10.71 7.52
CA ALA A 114 -12.37 -9.69 6.78
C ALA A 114 -11.06 -10.22 6.21
N PHE A 115 -10.30 -10.96 7.01
CA PHE A 115 -9.03 -11.53 6.57
C PHE A 115 -9.22 -12.61 5.51
N GLY A 116 -10.27 -13.43 5.65
CA GLY A 116 -10.64 -14.41 4.62
C GLY A 116 -10.95 -13.73 3.29
N LYS A 117 -11.67 -12.63 3.32
CA LYS A 117 -11.93 -11.82 2.11
C LYS A 117 -10.63 -11.24 1.54
N ALA A 118 -9.76 -10.73 2.40
CA ALA A 118 -8.47 -10.19 1.98
C ALA A 118 -7.59 -11.26 1.33
N ASN A 119 -7.69 -12.51 1.78
CA ASN A 119 -6.92 -13.61 1.20
C ASN A 119 -7.20 -13.82 -0.28
N SER A 120 -8.33 -13.32 -0.80
CA SER A 120 -8.65 -13.41 -2.21
C SER A 120 -7.66 -12.68 -3.10
N ILE A 121 -6.81 -11.80 -2.53
CA ILE A 121 -5.74 -11.12 -3.27
C ILE A 121 -4.75 -12.12 -3.89
N GLN A 122 -4.67 -13.34 -3.35
CA GLN A 122 -3.80 -14.40 -3.88
C GLN A 122 -4.07 -14.71 -5.35
N ARG A 123 -5.27 -14.43 -5.83
CA ARG A 123 -5.62 -14.64 -7.25
C ARG A 123 -4.98 -13.60 -8.16
N ILE A 124 -4.47 -12.53 -7.60
CA ILE A 124 -3.92 -11.38 -8.33
C ILE A 124 -2.40 -11.38 -8.26
N ILE A 125 -1.85 -11.68 -7.11
CA ILE A 125 -0.39 -11.65 -6.89
C ILE A 125 0.19 -13.05 -6.97
N HIS A 126 1.46 -13.14 -7.38
CA HIS A 126 2.17 -14.42 -7.58
C HIS A 126 3.37 -14.55 -6.66
#